data_70963d683fc267c4dad5f6e120719ea6
#
_entry.id   70963d683fc267c4dad5f6e120719ea6
#
_cell.length_a   1.000
_cell.length_b   1.000
_cell.length_c   1.000
_cell.angle_alpha   90.00
_cell.angle_beta   90.00
_cell.angle_gamma   90.00
#
_symmetry.space_group_name_H-M   'P 1'
#
loop_
_entity.id
_entity.type
_entity.pdbx_description
1 polymer ?
#
loop_
_entity_poly.entity_id
_entity_poly.type
_entity_poly.pdbx_seq_one_letter_code
_entity_poly.pdbx_strand_id
1 'polypeptide(L)'
;MPMIRAGGAPRCAIPEELAEVEGFSEWIAQFNDGDLTVSHVHVVGDASSRADFASLEVERSRVERCSYGSCDFSKAVFTDVAFSGCDFSESSFTRCTFASCKFTGADFREASLGLIDMRDSTCSYASFAKARLEDVFVAASDFSHADIVEARLKRVSLDDVRFVGTSFFRTDLLGIDLTSCQLADIVLSDAMGELRGSTMDLYQAAGIAQRLGVIVES
;
A
#
# COMPACT_ATOMS: atom_id res chain seq x y z
N MET A 1 1.99 30.67 -14.97
CA MET A 1 1.93 30.13 -13.61
C MET A 1 1.08 28.87 -13.63
N PRO A 2 1.66 27.69 -13.51
CA PRO A 2 0.86 26.48 -13.36
C PRO A 2 0.32 26.45 -11.92
N MET A 3 -1.00 26.31 -11.79
CA MET A 3 -1.63 26.11 -10.49
C MET A 3 -1.22 24.73 -9.97
N ILE A 4 -0.43 24.71 -8.91
CA ILE A 4 -0.19 23.52 -8.09
C ILE A 4 -1.53 23.18 -7.46
N ARG A 5 -2.21 22.15 -7.97
CA ARG A 5 -3.31 21.52 -7.22
C ARG A 5 -2.65 20.82 -6.03
N ALA A 6 -2.86 21.35 -4.84
CA ALA A 6 -2.59 20.61 -3.62
C ALA A 6 -3.51 19.39 -3.64
N GLY A 7 -2.97 18.24 -4.01
CA GLY A 7 -3.64 16.96 -3.85
C GLY A 7 -3.90 16.77 -2.37
N GLY A 8 -5.15 16.86 -1.94
CA GLY A 8 -5.54 16.47 -0.59
C GLY A 8 -5.25 14.98 -0.41
N ALA A 9 -4.89 14.58 0.81
CA ALA A 9 -4.74 13.15 1.11
C ALA A 9 -5.99 12.37 0.68
N PRO A 10 -5.83 11.15 0.17
CA PRO A 10 -6.95 10.30 -0.23
C PRO A 10 -7.98 10.20 0.90
N ARG A 11 -9.25 10.32 0.56
CA ARG A 11 -10.34 10.31 1.54
C ARG A 11 -11.10 9.00 1.42
N CYS A 12 -10.92 8.12 2.40
CA CYS A 12 -11.78 6.96 2.58
C CYS A 12 -13.12 7.41 3.19
N ALA A 13 -14.23 7.12 2.53
CA ALA A 13 -15.57 7.54 2.90
C ALA A 13 -16.29 6.47 3.74
N ILE A 14 -15.77 6.20 4.94
CA ILE A 14 -16.40 5.24 5.85
C ILE A 14 -17.54 5.93 6.61
N PRO A 15 -18.74 5.34 6.67
CA PRO A 15 -19.87 5.84 7.46
C PRO A 15 -19.53 5.92 8.97
N GLU A 16 -20.26 6.76 9.70
CA GLU A 16 -20.14 6.85 11.17
C GLU A 16 -20.78 5.65 11.87
N GLU A 17 -21.88 5.13 11.34
CA GLU A 17 -22.59 3.97 11.88
C GLU A 17 -22.17 2.69 11.16
N LEU A 18 -21.52 1.79 11.89
CA LEU A 18 -21.07 0.48 11.42
C LEU A 18 -21.61 -0.61 12.35
N ALA A 19 -21.96 -1.75 11.78
CA ALA A 19 -22.32 -2.94 12.57
C ALA A 19 -21.04 -3.58 13.13
N GLU A 20 -20.98 -3.77 14.46
CA GLU A 20 -19.88 -4.51 15.05
C GLU A 20 -20.02 -6.00 14.75
N VAL A 21 -18.91 -6.62 14.31
CA VAL A 21 -18.85 -8.04 13.99
C VAL A 21 -17.71 -8.67 14.77
N GLU A 22 -18.06 -9.63 15.61
CA GLU A 22 -17.12 -10.51 16.30
C GLU A 22 -16.94 -11.81 15.52
N GLY A 23 -15.73 -12.38 15.53
CA GLY A 23 -15.44 -13.63 14.82
C GLY A 23 -15.62 -13.52 13.31
N PHE A 24 -15.14 -12.42 12.72
CA PHE A 24 -15.30 -12.10 11.30
C PHE A 24 -14.81 -13.24 10.39
N SER A 25 -13.67 -13.82 10.70
CA SER A 25 -13.10 -14.93 9.94
C SER A 25 -13.98 -16.18 9.98
N GLU A 26 -14.53 -16.49 11.15
CA GLU A 26 -15.44 -17.62 11.33
C GLU A 26 -16.77 -17.37 10.62
N TRP A 27 -17.25 -16.13 10.65
CA TRP A 27 -18.46 -15.71 9.96
C TRP A 27 -18.31 -15.84 8.44
N ILE A 28 -17.22 -15.33 7.86
CA ILE A 28 -16.95 -15.47 6.43
C ILE A 28 -16.83 -16.94 6.01
N ALA A 29 -16.17 -17.76 6.79
CA ALA A 29 -15.99 -19.19 6.48
C ALA A 29 -17.31 -19.98 6.31
N GLN A 30 -18.43 -19.43 6.79
CA GLN A 30 -19.76 -20.03 6.60
C GLN A 30 -20.35 -19.78 5.22
N PHE A 31 -19.79 -18.83 4.44
CA PHE A 31 -20.29 -18.41 3.12
C PHE A 31 -19.40 -18.88 1.97
N ASN A 32 -18.91 -20.11 2.02
CA ASN A 32 -17.91 -20.69 1.12
C ASN A 32 -18.33 -20.85 -0.38
N ASP A 33 -19.45 -20.30 -0.83
CA ASP A 33 -20.01 -20.53 -2.17
C ASP A 33 -20.06 -19.27 -3.05
N GLY A 34 -18.95 -18.52 -3.18
CA GLY A 34 -18.88 -17.50 -4.21
C GLY A 34 -18.60 -16.08 -3.70
N ASP A 35 -18.82 -15.11 -4.55
CA ASP A 35 -18.53 -13.70 -4.30
C ASP A 35 -19.36 -13.18 -3.09
N LEU A 36 -18.69 -13.03 -1.95
CA LEU A 36 -19.30 -12.49 -0.74
C LEU A 36 -19.01 -11.00 -0.65
N THR A 37 -20.05 -10.19 -0.65
CA THR A 37 -19.93 -8.75 -0.39
C THR A 37 -20.28 -8.43 1.07
N VAL A 38 -19.34 -7.81 1.78
CA VAL A 38 -19.48 -7.36 3.16
C VAL A 38 -19.41 -5.84 3.18
N SER A 39 -20.39 -5.20 3.80
CA SER A 39 -20.39 -3.74 3.87
C SER A 39 -20.86 -3.20 5.21
N HIS A 40 -20.39 -2.01 5.57
CA HIS A 40 -20.81 -1.28 6.78
C HIS A 40 -20.53 -2.04 8.08
N VAL A 41 -19.40 -2.74 8.13
CA VAL A 41 -19.00 -3.48 9.34
C VAL A 41 -17.80 -2.85 10.04
N HIS A 42 -17.75 -3.03 11.35
CA HIS A 42 -16.60 -2.73 12.18
C HIS A 42 -16.09 -4.01 12.84
N VAL A 43 -14.88 -4.39 12.47
CA VAL A 43 -14.21 -5.60 12.96
C VAL A 43 -13.02 -5.18 13.81
N VAL A 44 -12.92 -5.67 15.02
CA VAL A 44 -11.84 -5.32 15.95
C VAL A 44 -11.22 -6.58 16.54
N GLY A 45 -9.89 -6.70 16.42
CA GLY A 45 -9.12 -7.73 17.08
C GLY A 45 -9.39 -9.16 16.58
N ASP A 46 -10.03 -9.31 15.42
CA ASP A 46 -10.21 -10.63 14.79
C ASP A 46 -8.86 -11.23 14.41
N ALA A 47 -8.72 -12.53 14.54
CA ALA A 47 -7.48 -13.22 14.24
C ALA A 47 -7.72 -14.52 13.49
N SER A 48 -7.08 -14.62 12.34
CA SER A 48 -7.07 -15.85 11.56
C SER A 48 -5.72 -16.02 10.88
N SER A 49 -5.25 -17.23 10.79
CA SER A 49 -4.05 -17.54 10.02
C SER A 49 -4.33 -18.64 9.02
N ARG A 50 -3.74 -18.53 7.83
CA ARG A 50 -3.94 -19.47 6.73
C ARG A 50 -5.41 -19.65 6.31
N ALA A 51 -6.23 -18.60 6.54
CA ALA A 51 -7.59 -18.57 6.07
C ALA A 51 -7.66 -18.22 4.59
N ASP A 52 -8.72 -18.68 3.95
CA ASP A 52 -9.05 -18.34 2.59
C ASP A 52 -10.13 -17.27 2.55
N PHE A 53 -9.75 -16.07 2.08
CA PHE A 53 -10.60 -14.91 1.85
C PHE A 53 -10.69 -14.59 0.35
N ALA A 54 -10.48 -15.58 -0.51
CA ALA A 54 -10.50 -15.37 -1.95
C ALA A 54 -11.87 -14.88 -2.44
N SER A 55 -11.87 -13.96 -3.39
CA SER A 55 -13.07 -13.35 -3.98
C SER A 55 -13.95 -12.57 -2.99
N LEU A 56 -13.40 -12.18 -1.82
CA LEU A 56 -14.11 -11.37 -0.84
C LEU A 56 -14.23 -9.92 -1.32
N GLU A 57 -15.41 -9.36 -1.29
CA GLU A 57 -15.65 -7.93 -1.49
C GLU A 57 -15.96 -7.26 -0.15
N VAL A 58 -15.24 -6.20 0.19
CA VAL A 58 -15.49 -5.43 1.41
C VAL A 58 -15.64 -3.95 1.04
N GLU A 59 -16.72 -3.36 1.51
CA GLU A 59 -17.01 -1.96 1.25
C GLU A 59 -17.31 -1.16 2.54
N ARG A 60 -16.92 0.13 2.57
CA ARG A 60 -17.31 1.11 3.59
C ARG A 60 -17.23 0.57 5.01
N SER A 61 -16.13 -0.11 5.29
CA SER A 61 -15.96 -0.87 6.53
C SER A 61 -14.68 -0.49 7.26
N ARG A 62 -14.62 -0.83 8.53
CA ARG A 62 -13.46 -0.60 9.37
C ARG A 62 -12.98 -1.92 9.97
N VAL A 63 -11.68 -2.19 9.81
CA VAL A 63 -11.01 -3.38 10.32
C VAL A 63 -9.80 -2.91 11.11
N GLU A 64 -9.79 -3.15 12.41
CA GLU A 64 -8.78 -2.57 13.30
C GLU A 64 -8.09 -3.65 14.12
N ARG A 65 -6.76 -3.60 14.16
CA ARG A 65 -5.92 -4.48 14.99
C ARG A 65 -6.24 -5.97 14.80
N CYS A 66 -6.57 -6.34 13.56
CA CYS A 66 -6.82 -7.72 13.18
C CYS A 66 -5.54 -8.39 12.70
N SER A 67 -5.44 -9.71 12.88
CA SER A 67 -4.30 -10.49 12.45
C SER A 67 -4.73 -11.52 11.40
N TYR A 68 -4.24 -11.33 10.18
CA TYR A 68 -4.54 -12.16 9.01
C TYR A 68 -3.25 -12.66 8.34
N GLY A 69 -2.25 -13.02 9.15
CA GLY A 69 -0.97 -13.51 8.64
C GLY A 69 -1.09 -14.81 7.85
N SER A 70 -0.35 -14.92 6.76
CA SER A 70 -0.33 -16.09 5.86
C SER A 70 -1.71 -16.45 5.25
N CYS A 71 -2.63 -15.48 5.12
CA CYS A 71 -3.95 -15.70 4.52
C CYS A 71 -3.94 -15.48 2.99
N ASP A 72 -4.94 -16.04 2.30
CA ASP A 72 -5.16 -15.82 0.87
C ASP A 72 -6.32 -14.85 0.64
N PHE A 73 -6.01 -13.72 -0.01
CA PHE A 73 -6.97 -12.69 -0.43
C PHE A 73 -7.09 -12.61 -1.97
N SER A 74 -6.81 -13.68 -2.67
CA SER A 74 -6.85 -13.69 -4.14
C SER A 74 -8.20 -13.22 -4.68
N LYS A 75 -8.17 -12.31 -5.66
CA LYS A 75 -9.35 -11.69 -6.31
C LYS A 75 -10.22 -10.84 -5.37
N ALA A 76 -9.73 -10.49 -4.18
CA ALA A 76 -10.49 -9.66 -3.26
C ALA A 76 -10.58 -8.21 -3.78
N VAL A 77 -11.71 -7.57 -3.46
CA VAL A 77 -11.99 -6.16 -3.79
C VAL A 77 -12.30 -5.40 -2.50
N PHE A 78 -11.56 -4.33 -2.28
CA PHE A 78 -11.73 -3.47 -1.11
C PHE A 78 -12.01 -2.04 -1.57
N THR A 79 -13.15 -1.50 -1.16
CA THR A 79 -13.56 -0.14 -1.51
C THR A 79 -13.96 0.64 -0.26
N ASP A 80 -13.33 1.79 -0.02
CA ASP A 80 -13.56 2.60 1.18
C ASP A 80 -13.39 1.81 2.49
N VAL A 81 -12.32 1.01 2.61
CA VAL A 81 -12.05 0.22 3.81
C VAL A 81 -10.83 0.76 4.56
N ALA A 82 -10.96 0.88 5.89
CA ALA A 82 -9.82 1.20 6.74
C ALA A 82 -9.30 -0.04 7.47
N PHE A 83 -8.04 -0.36 7.21
CA PHE A 83 -7.27 -1.42 7.87
C PHE A 83 -6.21 -0.78 8.77
N SER A 84 -6.59 -0.40 9.99
CA SER A 84 -5.67 0.28 10.90
C SER A 84 -4.94 -0.71 11.80
N GLY A 85 -3.60 -0.76 11.67
CA GLY A 85 -2.75 -1.64 12.47
C GLY A 85 -3.07 -3.13 12.30
N CYS A 86 -3.51 -3.52 11.10
CA CYS A 86 -3.75 -4.93 10.76
C CYS A 86 -2.47 -5.62 10.32
N ASP A 87 -2.33 -6.90 10.67
CA ASP A 87 -1.24 -7.76 10.25
C ASP A 87 -1.67 -8.62 9.05
N PHE A 88 -1.02 -8.41 7.92
CA PHE A 88 -1.14 -9.16 6.68
C PHE A 88 0.20 -9.80 6.29
N SER A 89 1.09 -10.01 7.25
CA SER A 89 2.40 -10.58 6.98
C SER A 89 2.31 -11.96 6.32
N GLU A 90 3.21 -12.23 5.38
CA GLU A 90 3.26 -13.47 4.61
C GLU A 90 1.99 -13.81 3.80
N SER A 91 1.00 -12.91 3.74
CA SER A 91 -0.26 -13.15 3.04
C SER A 91 -0.12 -12.97 1.53
N SER A 92 -1.04 -13.58 0.79
CA SER A 92 -1.12 -13.53 -0.67
C SER A 92 -2.27 -12.64 -1.12
N PHE A 93 -1.93 -11.64 -1.95
CA PHE A 93 -2.88 -10.78 -2.65
C PHE A 93 -2.64 -10.91 -4.14
N THR A 94 -3.49 -11.66 -4.84
CA THR A 94 -3.36 -11.83 -6.28
C THR A 94 -4.63 -11.39 -7.00
N ARG A 95 -4.49 -10.49 -7.96
CA ARG A 95 -5.62 -9.88 -8.70
C ARG A 95 -6.58 -9.12 -7.79
N CYS A 96 -6.04 -8.36 -6.83
CA CYS A 96 -6.84 -7.57 -5.91
C CYS A 96 -6.97 -6.12 -6.38
N THR A 97 -8.09 -5.50 -5.98
CA THR A 97 -8.33 -4.08 -6.16
C THR A 97 -8.47 -3.41 -4.80
N PHE A 98 -7.79 -2.28 -4.64
CA PHE A 98 -7.88 -1.42 -3.46
C PHE A 98 -8.26 -0.01 -3.91
N ALA A 99 -9.48 0.41 -3.63
CA ALA A 99 -9.97 1.74 -3.96
C ALA A 99 -10.31 2.53 -2.70
N SER A 100 -9.73 3.69 -2.53
CA SER A 100 -9.95 4.58 -1.37
C SER A 100 -9.72 3.89 -0.01
N CYS A 101 -8.75 3.00 0.07
CA CYS A 101 -8.46 2.25 1.28
C CYS A 101 -7.42 2.93 2.18
N LYS A 102 -7.46 2.63 3.48
CA LYS A 102 -6.47 3.09 4.45
C LYS A 102 -5.77 1.90 5.08
N PHE A 103 -4.46 1.82 4.89
CA PHE A 103 -3.58 0.83 5.48
C PHE A 103 -2.60 1.44 6.48
N THR A 104 -3.04 2.45 7.23
CA THR A 104 -2.15 3.15 8.18
C THR A 104 -1.61 2.20 9.24
N GLY A 105 -0.28 2.04 9.25
CA GLY A 105 0.41 1.13 10.15
C GLY A 105 0.13 -0.35 9.93
N ALA A 106 -0.40 -0.73 8.77
CA ALA A 106 -0.61 -2.14 8.43
C ALA A 106 0.72 -2.84 8.11
N ASP A 107 0.79 -4.12 8.41
CA ASP A 107 1.97 -4.95 8.21
C ASP A 107 1.79 -5.89 7.02
N PHE A 108 2.56 -5.65 5.94
CA PHE A 108 2.65 -6.49 4.75
C PHE A 108 4.03 -7.13 4.61
N ARG A 109 4.75 -7.32 5.71
CA ARG A 109 6.08 -7.94 5.64
C ARG A 109 6.02 -9.33 5.02
N GLU A 110 6.93 -9.57 4.07
CA GLU A 110 7.04 -10.84 3.35
C GLU A 110 5.78 -11.24 2.56
N ALA A 111 4.77 -10.35 2.47
CA ALA A 111 3.56 -10.59 1.68
C ALA A 111 3.88 -10.63 0.18
N SER A 112 3.01 -11.32 -0.56
CA SER A 112 3.06 -11.41 -2.02
C SER A 112 1.89 -10.65 -2.64
N LEU A 113 2.20 -9.57 -3.36
CA LEU A 113 1.23 -8.72 -4.04
C LEU A 113 1.43 -8.85 -5.55
N GLY A 114 0.50 -9.54 -6.23
CA GLY A 114 0.56 -9.78 -7.68
C GLY A 114 -0.68 -9.32 -8.41
N LEU A 115 -0.52 -8.64 -9.56
CA LEU A 115 -1.64 -8.12 -10.36
C LEU A 115 -2.58 -7.22 -9.52
N ILE A 116 -2.01 -6.22 -8.87
CA ILE A 116 -2.72 -5.29 -7.97
C ILE A 116 -3.07 -4.01 -8.71
N ASP A 117 -4.28 -3.51 -8.50
CA ASP A 117 -4.70 -2.15 -8.83
C ASP A 117 -5.04 -1.42 -7.52
N MET A 118 -4.23 -0.42 -7.15
CA MET A 118 -4.41 0.39 -5.95
C MET A 118 -4.59 1.85 -6.32
N ARG A 119 -5.69 2.45 -5.90
CA ARG A 119 -6.01 3.84 -6.21
C ARG A 119 -6.53 4.59 -4.99
N ASP A 120 -6.24 5.89 -4.96
CA ASP A 120 -6.76 6.82 -3.95
C ASP A 120 -6.57 6.32 -2.51
N SER A 121 -5.49 5.58 -2.25
CA SER A 121 -5.29 4.84 -1.01
C SER A 121 -4.13 5.39 -0.18
N THR A 122 -4.17 5.13 1.13
CA THR A 122 -3.13 5.58 2.07
C THR A 122 -2.46 4.37 2.72
N CYS A 123 -1.15 4.25 2.54
CA CYS A 123 -0.29 3.25 3.15
C CYS A 123 0.74 3.89 4.09
N SER A 124 0.39 5.03 4.71
CA SER A 124 1.32 5.74 5.61
C SER A 124 1.68 4.87 6.81
N TYR A 125 2.99 4.82 7.12
CA TYR A 125 3.54 3.98 8.19
C TYR A 125 3.31 2.47 8.02
N ALA A 126 2.88 2.01 6.85
CA ALA A 126 2.75 0.59 6.57
C ALA A 126 4.12 -0.04 6.29
N SER A 127 4.29 -1.32 6.64
CA SER A 127 5.51 -2.06 6.36
C SER A 127 5.30 -3.01 5.18
N PHE A 128 6.14 -2.87 4.16
CA PHE A 128 6.28 -3.79 3.02
C PHE A 128 7.68 -4.43 3.00
N ALA A 129 8.32 -4.52 4.16
CA ALA A 129 9.67 -5.07 4.24
C ALA A 129 9.71 -6.51 3.71
N LYS A 130 10.63 -6.78 2.78
CA LYS A 130 10.79 -8.07 2.07
C LYS A 130 9.55 -8.55 1.28
N ALA A 131 8.55 -7.70 1.11
CA ALA A 131 7.39 -8.03 0.28
C ALA A 131 7.79 -8.22 -1.19
N ARG A 132 6.98 -8.96 -1.92
CA ARG A 132 7.10 -9.14 -3.37
C ARG A 132 5.95 -8.45 -4.07
N LEU A 133 6.26 -7.47 -4.91
CA LEU A 133 5.30 -6.70 -5.69
C LEU A 133 5.56 -6.98 -7.18
N GLU A 134 4.65 -7.68 -7.84
CA GLU A 134 4.76 -8.04 -9.26
C GLU A 134 3.49 -7.65 -10.00
N ASP A 135 3.62 -6.91 -11.11
CA ASP A 135 2.49 -6.38 -11.89
C ASP A 135 1.55 -5.51 -11.03
N VAL A 136 2.12 -4.54 -10.31
CA VAL A 136 1.38 -3.66 -9.41
C VAL A 136 1.24 -2.28 -10.02
N PHE A 137 0.01 -1.78 -10.09
CA PHE A 137 -0.30 -0.40 -10.44
C PHE A 137 -0.76 0.36 -9.19
N VAL A 138 -0.18 1.52 -8.94
CA VAL A 138 -0.54 2.42 -7.83
C VAL A 138 -0.77 3.81 -8.39
N ALA A 139 -1.93 4.39 -8.10
CA ALA A 139 -2.25 5.76 -8.49
C ALA A 139 -2.82 6.59 -7.35
N ALA A 140 -2.55 7.90 -7.35
CA ALA A 140 -3.11 8.90 -6.44
C ALA A 140 -3.05 8.47 -4.96
N SER A 141 -1.95 7.83 -4.55
CA SER A 141 -1.85 7.17 -3.25
C SER A 141 -0.68 7.69 -2.39
N ASP A 142 -0.81 7.58 -1.07
CA ASP A 142 0.16 8.10 -0.11
C ASP A 142 0.89 6.97 0.64
N PHE A 143 2.20 6.86 0.41
CA PHE A 143 3.12 5.94 1.08
C PHE A 143 4.08 6.66 2.02
N SER A 144 3.70 7.83 2.54
CA SER A 144 4.56 8.59 3.45
C SER A 144 4.92 7.77 4.68
N HIS A 145 6.22 7.76 5.02
CA HIS A 145 6.79 6.99 6.13
C HIS A 145 6.57 5.48 6.04
N ALA A 146 6.18 4.95 4.88
CA ALA A 146 6.12 3.51 4.66
C ALA A 146 7.52 2.89 4.62
N ASP A 147 7.62 1.64 5.05
CA ASP A 147 8.85 0.87 5.05
C ASP A 147 8.84 -0.14 3.90
N ILE A 148 9.56 0.18 2.82
CA ILE A 148 9.69 -0.67 1.62
C ILE A 148 11.13 -1.20 1.55
N VAL A 149 11.57 -1.82 2.65
CA VAL A 149 12.95 -2.29 2.84
C VAL A 149 13.12 -3.71 2.29
N GLU A 150 14.23 -3.94 1.55
CA GLU A 150 14.54 -5.25 0.97
C GLU A 150 13.39 -5.85 0.14
N ALA A 151 12.46 -5.02 -0.33
CA ALA A 151 11.32 -5.46 -1.14
C ALA A 151 11.78 -5.82 -2.56
N ARG A 152 11.02 -6.69 -3.22
CA ARG A 152 11.26 -7.07 -4.61
C ARG A 152 10.17 -6.46 -5.48
N LEU A 153 10.56 -5.50 -6.31
CA LEU A 153 9.66 -4.80 -7.21
C LEU A 153 9.89 -5.29 -8.64
N LYS A 154 8.82 -5.69 -9.32
CA LYS A 154 8.88 -6.15 -10.70
C LYS A 154 7.65 -5.68 -11.45
N ARG A 155 7.84 -4.91 -12.53
CA ARG A 155 6.76 -4.31 -13.31
C ARG A 155 5.77 -3.51 -12.44
N VAL A 156 6.31 -2.64 -11.59
CA VAL A 156 5.54 -1.71 -10.77
C VAL A 156 5.39 -0.41 -11.56
N SER A 157 4.17 0.08 -11.64
CA SER A 157 3.80 1.32 -12.32
C SER A 157 3.18 2.29 -11.32
N LEU A 158 3.65 3.52 -11.30
CA LEU A 158 3.29 4.55 -10.33
C LEU A 158 2.75 5.77 -11.06
N ASP A 159 1.66 6.36 -10.54
CA ASP A 159 1.08 7.59 -11.06
C ASP A 159 0.59 8.48 -9.89
N ASP A 160 1.14 9.68 -9.75
CA ASP A 160 0.82 10.62 -8.67
C ASP A 160 0.91 9.99 -7.26
N VAL A 161 2.00 9.26 -6.99
CA VAL A 161 2.23 8.61 -5.70
C VAL A 161 3.14 9.46 -4.82
N ARG A 162 2.79 9.56 -3.55
CA ARG A 162 3.53 10.33 -2.56
C ARG A 162 4.44 9.43 -1.73
N PHE A 163 5.74 9.73 -1.74
CA PHE A 163 6.79 9.07 -0.98
C PHE A 163 7.55 10.11 -0.13
N VAL A 164 6.99 10.51 1.00
CA VAL A 164 7.63 11.44 1.94
C VAL A 164 8.13 10.68 3.16
N GLY A 165 9.43 10.70 3.40
CA GLY A 165 10.04 9.93 4.49
C GLY A 165 9.97 8.41 4.29
N THR A 166 9.65 7.94 3.10
CA THR A 166 9.53 6.51 2.77
C THR A 166 10.90 5.86 2.69
N SER A 167 11.05 4.69 3.27
CA SER A 167 12.29 3.91 3.21
C SER A 167 12.28 2.94 2.04
N PHE A 168 13.26 3.10 1.13
CA PHE A 168 13.58 2.14 0.06
C PHE A 168 14.91 1.44 0.31
N PHE A 169 15.36 1.41 1.55
CA PHE A 169 16.67 0.83 1.90
C PHE A 169 16.81 -0.59 1.34
N ARG A 170 17.84 -0.81 0.50
CA ARG A 170 18.11 -2.08 -0.21
C ARG A 170 16.96 -2.58 -1.10
N THR A 171 16.12 -1.67 -1.61
CA THR A 171 15.07 -1.99 -2.58
C THR A 171 15.44 -1.42 -3.93
N ASP A 172 15.63 -2.28 -4.92
CA ASP A 172 16.02 -1.87 -6.27
C ASP A 172 14.83 -1.23 -7.01
N LEU A 173 15.01 0.01 -7.47
CA LEU A 173 14.03 0.78 -8.24
C LEU A 173 14.31 0.75 -9.74
N LEU A 174 15.10 -0.20 -10.22
CA LEU A 174 15.46 -0.35 -11.62
C LEU A 174 14.22 -0.42 -12.53
N GLY A 175 14.15 0.48 -13.51
CA GLY A 175 13.07 0.55 -14.48
C GLY A 175 11.78 1.18 -13.97
N ILE A 176 11.75 1.68 -12.73
CA ILE A 176 10.59 2.40 -12.19
C ILE A 176 10.64 3.86 -12.60
N ASP A 177 9.54 4.37 -13.15
CA ASP A 177 9.34 5.78 -13.45
C ASP A 177 8.74 6.48 -12.22
N LEU A 178 9.49 7.45 -11.68
CA LEU A 178 9.13 8.24 -10.50
C LEU A 178 8.71 9.66 -10.88
N THR A 179 8.69 10.01 -12.16
CA THR A 179 8.52 11.41 -12.62
C THR A 179 7.20 12.04 -12.19
N SER A 180 6.12 11.27 -12.05
CA SER A 180 4.84 11.74 -11.54
C SER A 180 4.74 11.70 -10.01
N CYS A 181 5.75 11.14 -9.32
CA CYS A 181 5.71 10.92 -7.88
C CYS A 181 6.25 12.12 -7.09
N GLN A 182 5.75 12.31 -5.88
CA GLN A 182 6.32 13.25 -4.92
C GLN A 182 7.37 12.56 -4.05
N LEU A 183 8.64 12.91 -4.24
CA LEU A 183 9.76 12.39 -3.45
C LEU A 183 10.25 13.46 -2.48
N ALA A 184 10.22 13.17 -1.18
CA ALA A 184 10.84 14.01 -0.16
C ALA A 184 11.38 13.14 0.97
N ASP A 185 12.57 13.43 1.44
CA ASP A 185 13.21 12.78 2.59
C ASP A 185 13.21 11.23 2.54
N ILE A 186 13.20 10.64 1.33
CA ILE A 186 13.24 9.19 1.17
C ILE A 186 14.51 8.60 1.80
N VAL A 187 14.44 7.43 2.40
CA VAL A 187 15.58 6.75 3.03
C VAL A 187 16.17 5.72 2.06
N LEU A 188 17.46 5.84 1.82
CA LEU A 188 18.26 5.00 0.92
C LEU A 188 19.51 4.52 1.64
N SER A 189 20.24 3.58 1.06
CA SER A 189 21.61 3.24 1.49
C SER A 189 22.58 4.41 1.21
N ASP A 190 23.73 4.41 1.88
CA ASP A 190 24.74 5.47 1.69
C ASP A 190 25.20 5.59 0.24
N ALA A 191 25.22 4.49 -0.49
CA ALA A 191 25.61 4.45 -1.89
C ALA A 191 24.48 4.87 -2.85
N MET A 192 23.26 5.03 -2.37
CA MET A 192 22.04 5.32 -3.15
C MET A 192 21.87 4.40 -4.38
N GLY A 193 22.35 3.16 -4.26
CA GLY A 193 22.33 2.17 -5.34
C GLY A 193 20.93 1.80 -5.79
N GLU A 194 19.95 1.97 -4.92
CA GLU A 194 18.52 1.73 -5.14
C GLU A 194 17.97 2.53 -6.32
N LEU A 195 18.48 3.74 -6.56
CA LEU A 195 18.02 4.64 -7.62
C LEU A 195 18.61 4.30 -9.01
N ARG A 196 19.50 3.33 -9.10
CA ARG A 196 20.13 3.00 -10.39
C ARG A 196 19.11 2.54 -11.41
N GLY A 197 19.03 3.26 -12.55
CA GLY A 197 18.14 2.94 -13.66
C GLY A 197 16.66 3.25 -13.41
N SER A 198 16.31 3.95 -12.34
CA SER A 198 15.02 4.60 -12.20
C SER A 198 14.96 5.88 -13.06
N THR A 199 13.75 6.33 -13.38
CA THR A 199 13.53 7.60 -14.09
C THR A 199 13.01 8.66 -13.11
N MET A 200 13.60 9.85 -13.16
CA MET A 200 13.24 11.00 -12.30
C MET A 200 13.15 12.27 -13.14
N ASP A 201 12.36 13.23 -12.66
CA ASP A 201 12.40 14.58 -13.22
C ASP A 201 13.63 15.38 -12.73
N LEU A 202 13.81 16.57 -13.30
CA LEU A 202 14.96 17.43 -12.99
C LEU A 202 14.97 17.87 -11.51
N TYR A 203 13.81 18.17 -10.93
CA TYR A 203 13.72 18.65 -9.57
C TYR A 203 13.98 17.55 -8.55
N GLN A 204 13.47 16.36 -8.82
CA GLN A 204 13.74 15.15 -8.03
C GLN A 204 15.24 14.81 -8.05
N ALA A 205 15.85 14.83 -9.23
CA ALA A 205 17.28 14.57 -9.39
C ALA A 205 18.14 15.63 -8.67
N ALA A 206 17.76 16.91 -8.74
CA ALA A 206 18.42 18.00 -8.02
C ALA A 206 18.34 17.78 -6.50
N GLY A 207 17.19 17.36 -5.98
CA GLY A 207 17.03 17.02 -4.55
C GLY A 207 17.94 15.88 -4.10
N ILE A 208 18.09 14.84 -4.92
CA ILE A 208 19.04 13.75 -4.64
C ILE A 208 20.49 14.24 -4.68
N ALA A 209 20.85 15.06 -5.67
CA ALA A 209 22.20 15.63 -5.78
C ALA A 209 22.55 16.48 -4.54
N GLN A 210 21.63 17.28 -4.03
CA GLN A 210 21.83 18.07 -2.82
C GLN A 210 22.12 17.19 -1.59
N ARG A 211 21.49 16.04 -1.48
CA ARG A 211 21.75 15.07 -0.39
C ARG A 211 23.17 14.48 -0.45
N LEU A 212 23.77 14.41 -1.64
CA LEU A 212 25.16 14.04 -1.85
C LEU A 212 26.14 15.19 -1.60
N GLY A 213 25.64 16.38 -1.17
CA GLY A 213 26.44 17.57 -0.91
C GLY A 213 26.76 18.38 -2.17
N VAL A 214 26.09 18.10 -3.31
CA VAL A 214 26.23 18.88 -4.53
C VAL A 214 25.47 20.19 -4.41
N ILE A 215 26.10 21.29 -4.77
CA ILE A 215 25.43 22.59 -4.87
C ILE A 215 24.73 22.63 -6.22
N VAL A 216 23.41 22.76 -6.20
CA VAL A 216 22.59 22.89 -7.42
C VAL A 216 22.23 24.36 -7.59
N GLU A 217 22.68 24.97 -8.69
CA GLU A 217 22.35 26.35 -9.09
C GLU A 217 21.10 26.33 -10.00
N SER A 218 20.19 27.27 -9.79
CA SER A 218 18.92 27.43 -10.55
C SER A 218 19.06 28.40 -11.71
#